data_67aba6348870964fd4f35c9e448c3857
#
_entry.id   67aba6348870964fd4f35c9e448c3857
#
_cell.length_a   1.000
_cell.length_b   1.000
_cell.length_c   1.000
_cell.angle_alpha   90.00
_cell.angle_beta   90.00
_cell.angle_gamma   90.00
#
_symmetry.space_group_name_H-M   'P 1'
#
loop_
_entity.id
_entity.type
_entity.pdbx_description
1 polymer ?
#
loop_
_entity_poly.entity_id
_entity_poly.type
_entity_poly.pdbx_seq_one_letter_code
_entity_poly.pdbx_strand_id
1 'polypeptide(L)'
;MSSKHPYLDFDQLKSITKITGTLINTSPLRVGVGREPPLGSAVDAAVLRLKQPQADVPYIPGSSLKGIFRTYIEQIAMSVSNNVHPPWAPPESEIDKRNPSPCDICGIFGNTRVASHVRIYDSLPSTNPKTLVKTGVSIDRDFGGQKPGLLYTEEFVPPMVEWIFRMDIINIEFPADRTPEDRRVALLNTLFQTLKQEGLHVGARKSVGAGIIKLKEATWVRYKPENGFLEKKGEGSL
;
A
#
# COMPACT_ATOMS: atom_id res chain seq x y z
N MET A 1 3.93 36.17 -12.15
CA MET A 1 3.18 35.13 -11.42
C MET A 1 4.05 33.88 -11.42
N SER A 2 4.53 33.43 -10.27
CA SER A 2 5.30 32.16 -10.19
C SER A 2 4.34 31.05 -10.58
N SER A 3 4.70 30.25 -11.60
CA SER A 3 3.88 29.13 -12.03
C SER A 3 3.82 28.10 -10.90
N LYS A 4 2.59 27.75 -10.49
CA LYS A 4 2.34 26.73 -9.48
C LYS A 4 3.01 25.41 -9.92
N HIS A 5 3.65 24.68 -8.97
CA HIS A 5 4.28 23.39 -9.29
C HIS A 5 3.25 22.41 -9.87
N PRO A 6 3.56 21.64 -10.93
CA PRO A 6 2.60 20.79 -11.63
C PRO A 6 1.95 19.71 -10.74
N TYR A 7 2.57 19.34 -9.61
CA TYR A 7 1.99 18.38 -8.64
C TYR A 7 1.05 19.02 -7.60
N LEU A 8 0.83 20.34 -7.67
CA LEU A 8 -0.07 21.08 -6.79
C LEU A 8 -1.33 21.48 -7.56
N ASP A 9 -2.06 20.52 -8.07
CA ASP A 9 -3.11 20.70 -9.06
C ASP A 9 -4.51 20.23 -8.60
N PHE A 10 -4.71 20.07 -7.29
CA PHE A 10 -6.01 19.65 -6.72
C PHE A 10 -7.10 20.73 -6.73
N ASP A 11 -6.80 21.94 -7.17
CA ASP A 11 -7.80 22.96 -7.46
C ASP A 11 -8.68 22.60 -8.68
N GLN A 12 -8.21 21.69 -9.52
CA GLN A 12 -8.94 21.19 -10.67
C GLN A 12 -8.84 19.68 -10.76
N LEU A 13 -9.93 19.00 -11.04
CA LEU A 13 -9.90 17.59 -11.42
C LEU A 13 -9.65 17.49 -12.92
N LYS A 14 -8.46 16.98 -13.29
CA LYS A 14 -8.07 16.77 -14.69
C LYS A 14 -8.38 15.35 -15.15
N SER A 15 -8.14 14.37 -14.27
CA SER A 15 -8.44 12.97 -14.52
C SER A 15 -8.57 12.19 -13.21
N ILE A 16 -9.33 11.12 -13.25
CA ILE A 16 -9.32 10.09 -12.21
C ILE A 16 -9.26 8.72 -12.87
N THR A 17 -8.25 7.93 -12.53
CA THR A 17 -8.14 6.53 -12.93
C THR A 17 -8.49 5.65 -11.75
N LYS A 18 -9.54 4.84 -11.90
CA LYS A 18 -9.95 3.85 -10.91
C LYS A 18 -9.37 2.50 -11.28
N ILE A 19 -8.63 1.90 -10.37
CA ILE A 19 -8.05 0.58 -10.50
C ILE A 19 -8.81 -0.36 -9.58
N THR A 20 -9.27 -1.47 -10.13
CA THR A 20 -9.90 -2.56 -9.39
C THR A 20 -9.21 -3.87 -9.76
N GLY A 21 -9.01 -4.73 -8.79
CA GLY A 21 -8.31 -5.98 -9.02
C GLY A 21 -8.32 -6.91 -7.81
N THR A 22 -7.49 -7.92 -7.88
CA THR A 22 -7.34 -8.95 -6.86
C THR A 22 -5.87 -9.05 -6.46
N LEU A 23 -5.60 -8.88 -5.17
CA LEU A 23 -4.31 -9.28 -4.59
C LEU A 23 -4.44 -10.72 -4.07
N ILE A 24 -3.33 -11.44 -4.06
CA ILE A 24 -3.24 -12.77 -3.45
C ILE A 24 -2.02 -12.83 -2.54
N ASN A 25 -2.18 -13.33 -1.32
CA ASN A 25 -1.02 -13.57 -0.47
C ASN A 25 -0.44 -14.96 -0.74
N THR A 26 0.81 -15.01 -1.16
CA THR A 26 1.50 -16.27 -1.47
C THR A 26 2.18 -16.90 -0.26
N SER A 27 2.26 -16.18 0.85
CA SER A 27 2.78 -16.65 2.12
C SER A 27 1.81 -16.31 3.27
N PRO A 28 1.96 -16.91 4.46
CA PRO A 28 1.13 -16.54 5.61
C PRO A 28 1.16 -15.05 5.86
N LEU A 29 0.00 -14.44 6.08
CA LEU A 29 -0.13 -12.99 6.22
C LEU A 29 -0.60 -12.62 7.62
N ARG A 30 0.09 -11.68 8.28
CA ARG A 30 -0.36 -11.06 9.51
C ARG A 30 -0.27 -9.54 9.44
N VAL A 31 -1.41 -8.90 9.29
CA VAL A 31 -1.55 -7.48 9.62
C VAL A 31 -2.10 -7.43 11.05
N GLY A 32 -1.28 -7.04 11.99
CA GLY A 32 -1.61 -7.13 13.42
C GLY A 32 -2.34 -5.91 13.95
N VAL A 33 -3.04 -6.07 15.07
CA VAL A 33 -3.77 -5.02 15.79
C VAL A 33 -2.86 -4.06 16.58
N GLY A 34 -1.55 -4.27 16.56
CA GLY A 34 -0.58 -3.50 17.34
C GLY A 34 0.18 -4.39 18.34
N ARG A 35 0.71 -3.78 19.40
CA ARG A 35 1.51 -4.48 20.42
C ARG A 35 0.66 -5.28 21.41
N GLU A 36 -0.53 -4.80 21.72
CA GLU A 36 -1.43 -5.41 22.68
C GLU A 36 -2.57 -6.13 21.95
N PRO A 37 -2.77 -7.42 22.20
CA PRO A 37 -3.92 -8.14 21.68
C PRO A 37 -5.21 -7.60 22.30
N PRO A 38 -6.37 -7.71 21.60
CA PRO A 38 -7.66 -7.37 22.20
C PRO A 38 -7.90 -8.16 23.49
N LEU A 39 -8.60 -7.56 24.46
CA LEU A 39 -9.00 -8.22 25.68
C LEU A 39 -9.77 -9.51 25.35
N GLY A 40 -9.37 -10.62 25.99
CA GLY A 40 -9.94 -11.93 25.73
C GLY A 40 -9.39 -12.66 24.48
N SER A 41 -8.37 -12.12 23.83
CA SER A 41 -7.67 -12.81 22.75
C SER A 41 -7.00 -14.09 23.25
N ALA A 42 -7.22 -15.20 22.51
CA ALA A 42 -6.55 -16.47 22.79
C ALA A 42 -5.11 -16.54 22.25
N VAL A 43 -4.62 -15.47 21.60
CA VAL A 43 -3.30 -15.38 20.98
C VAL A 43 -2.61 -14.08 21.39
N ASP A 44 -1.29 -14.12 21.51
CA ASP A 44 -0.47 -12.95 21.88
C ASP A 44 -0.39 -11.92 20.76
N ALA A 45 -0.53 -12.36 19.52
CA ALA A 45 -0.47 -11.48 18.36
C ALA A 45 -1.57 -11.81 17.35
N ALA A 46 -2.69 -11.11 17.47
CA ALA A 46 -3.89 -11.30 16.66
C ALA A 46 -3.82 -10.58 15.31
N VAL A 47 -4.57 -11.09 14.34
CA VAL A 47 -4.83 -10.44 13.05
C VAL A 47 -5.87 -9.35 13.21
N LEU A 48 -5.64 -8.23 12.55
CA LEU A 48 -6.59 -7.12 12.50
C LEU A 48 -7.86 -7.53 11.75
N ARG A 49 -9.02 -7.27 12.36
CA ARG A 49 -10.33 -7.61 11.80
C ARG A 49 -11.24 -6.39 11.75
N LEU A 50 -12.05 -6.35 10.71
CA LEU A 50 -13.19 -5.46 10.60
C LEU A 50 -14.42 -6.17 11.14
N LYS A 51 -15.12 -5.52 12.08
CA LYS A 51 -16.38 -6.02 12.61
C LYS A 51 -17.48 -5.91 11.55
N GLN A 52 -18.13 -7.01 11.25
CA GLN A 52 -19.27 -7.09 10.36
C GLN A 52 -20.43 -7.80 11.06
N PRO A 53 -21.71 -7.60 10.62
CA PRO A 53 -22.87 -8.16 11.30
C PRO A 53 -22.87 -9.68 11.43
N GLN A 54 -22.27 -10.42 10.48
CA GLN A 54 -22.24 -11.86 10.45
C GLN A 54 -20.99 -12.46 11.09
N ALA A 55 -19.84 -11.84 10.93
CA ALA A 55 -18.57 -12.30 11.50
C ALA A 55 -17.48 -11.25 11.34
N ASP A 56 -16.49 -11.26 12.24
CA ASP A 56 -15.29 -10.44 12.12
C ASP A 56 -14.40 -10.97 10.99
N VAL A 57 -14.02 -10.11 10.06
CA VAL A 57 -13.29 -10.47 8.85
C VAL A 57 -11.89 -9.86 8.89
N PRO A 58 -10.80 -10.63 8.67
CA PRO A 58 -9.48 -10.08 8.54
C PRO A 58 -9.41 -9.17 7.31
N TYR A 59 -8.65 -8.09 7.38
CA TYR A 59 -8.48 -7.18 6.25
C TYR A 59 -7.08 -6.59 6.19
N ILE A 60 -6.70 -6.08 5.04
CA ILE A 60 -5.47 -5.32 4.86
C ILE A 60 -5.86 -3.85 4.78
N PRO A 61 -5.50 -3.01 5.77
CA PRO A 61 -5.79 -1.57 5.71
C PRO A 61 -5.17 -0.91 4.49
N GLY A 62 -5.89 -0.02 3.84
CA GLY A 62 -5.39 0.80 2.75
C GLY A 62 -4.18 1.65 3.16
N SER A 63 -4.11 2.06 4.42
CA SER A 63 -2.94 2.73 5.00
C SER A 63 -1.69 1.85 5.02
N SER A 64 -1.85 0.55 5.32
CA SER A 64 -0.74 -0.42 5.29
C SER A 64 -0.24 -0.63 3.86
N LEU A 65 -1.15 -0.80 2.89
CA LEU A 65 -0.79 -0.89 1.48
C LEU A 65 -0.10 0.39 0.99
N LYS A 66 -0.67 1.54 1.31
CA LYS A 66 -0.07 2.84 0.94
C LYS A 66 1.34 2.99 1.50
N GLY A 67 1.54 2.59 2.75
CA GLY A 67 2.84 2.66 3.42
C GLY A 67 3.90 1.81 2.72
N ILE A 68 3.60 0.55 2.42
CA ILE A 68 4.57 -0.33 1.74
C ILE A 68 4.82 0.09 0.30
N PHE A 69 3.80 0.53 -0.44
CA PHE A 69 3.96 1.03 -1.81
C PHE A 69 4.85 2.26 -1.84
N ARG A 70 4.61 3.21 -0.94
CA ARG A 70 5.47 4.38 -0.79
C ARG A 70 6.91 3.99 -0.47
N THR A 71 7.13 3.19 0.58
CA THR A 71 8.48 2.80 1.02
C THR A 71 9.23 2.09 -0.11
N TYR A 72 8.57 1.19 -0.84
CA TYR A 72 9.18 0.49 -1.96
C TYR A 72 9.63 1.44 -3.08
N ILE A 73 8.74 2.34 -3.50
CA ILE A 73 9.05 3.31 -4.55
C ILE A 73 10.07 4.35 -4.09
N GLU A 74 10.06 4.76 -2.81
CA GLU A 74 11.11 5.60 -2.22
C GLU A 74 12.49 4.96 -2.34
N GLN A 75 12.61 3.68 -1.99
CA GLN A 75 13.88 2.94 -2.08
C GLN A 75 14.40 2.89 -3.52
N ILE A 76 13.53 2.62 -4.50
CA ILE A 76 13.90 2.64 -5.92
C ILE A 76 14.30 4.04 -6.37
N ALA A 77 13.50 5.03 -6.05
CA ALA A 77 13.77 6.41 -6.46
C ALA A 77 15.08 6.95 -5.84
N MET A 78 15.35 6.62 -4.59
CA MET A 78 16.61 6.95 -3.91
C MET A 78 17.84 6.29 -4.56
N SER A 79 17.68 5.12 -5.18
CA SER A 79 18.78 4.44 -5.87
C SER A 79 19.20 5.15 -7.16
N VAL A 80 18.33 5.95 -7.75
CA VAL A 80 18.56 6.63 -9.05
C VAL A 80 18.52 8.16 -8.97
N SER A 81 18.13 8.75 -7.85
CA SER A 81 17.98 10.18 -7.68
C SER A 81 18.15 10.61 -6.22
N ASN A 82 18.87 11.70 -5.99
CA ASN A 82 19.03 12.28 -4.66
C ASN A 82 17.88 13.22 -4.25
N ASN A 83 16.87 13.41 -5.10
CA ASN A 83 15.76 14.32 -4.86
C ASN A 83 14.54 13.60 -4.27
N VAL A 84 14.77 12.71 -3.30
CA VAL A 84 13.76 11.99 -2.56
C VAL A 84 14.07 12.07 -1.07
N HIS A 85 13.05 12.21 -0.25
CA HIS A 85 13.18 12.36 1.20
C HIS A 85 12.06 11.63 1.93
N PRO A 86 12.26 11.26 3.20
CA PRO A 86 11.21 10.64 3.98
C PRO A 86 10.07 11.63 4.27
N PRO A 87 8.82 11.15 4.45
CA PRO A 87 7.64 12.00 4.60
C PRO A 87 7.64 12.89 5.85
N TRP A 88 8.42 12.53 6.86
CA TRP A 88 8.55 13.28 8.12
C TRP A 88 9.63 14.36 8.10
N ALA A 89 10.48 14.38 7.08
CA ALA A 89 11.57 15.34 6.93
C ALA A 89 11.59 15.93 5.51
N PRO A 90 10.51 16.60 5.06
CA PRO A 90 10.52 17.27 3.77
C PRO A 90 11.49 18.46 3.83
N PRO A 91 12.22 18.74 2.73
CA PRO A 91 13.11 19.91 2.66
C PRO A 91 12.30 21.21 2.74
N GLU A 92 12.95 22.31 3.11
CA GLU A 92 12.32 23.63 3.24
C GLU A 92 11.59 24.07 1.97
N SER A 93 12.14 23.74 0.80
CA SER A 93 11.52 24.02 -0.50
C SER A 93 10.13 23.36 -0.68
N GLU A 94 9.88 22.22 -0.03
CA GLU A 94 8.55 21.58 -0.05
C GLU A 94 7.59 22.13 1.02
N ILE A 95 8.14 22.74 2.08
CA ILE A 95 7.34 23.32 3.16
C ILE A 95 7.07 24.81 2.97
N ASP A 96 7.71 25.46 2.01
CA ASP A 96 7.38 26.84 1.69
C ASP A 96 5.91 26.97 1.30
N LYS A 97 5.14 27.66 2.14
CA LYS A 97 3.71 27.87 1.94
C LYS A 97 3.37 28.64 0.66
N ARG A 98 4.35 29.41 0.13
CA ARG A 98 4.12 30.27 -1.05
C ARG A 98 4.35 29.53 -2.36
N ASN A 99 5.31 28.62 -2.39
CA ASN A 99 5.68 27.88 -3.60
C ASN A 99 6.30 26.51 -3.25
N PRO A 100 5.53 25.57 -2.70
CA PRO A 100 6.05 24.25 -2.37
C PRO A 100 6.47 23.51 -3.65
N SER A 101 7.64 22.86 -3.61
CA SER A 101 8.20 22.07 -4.70
C SER A 101 8.33 20.61 -4.29
N PRO A 102 7.23 19.81 -4.40
CA PRO A 102 7.24 18.43 -3.99
C PRO A 102 8.10 17.55 -4.90
N CYS A 103 8.80 16.58 -4.31
CA CYS A 103 9.46 15.51 -5.05
C CYS A 103 8.44 14.55 -5.69
N ASP A 104 8.91 13.66 -6.60
CA ASP A 104 8.03 12.73 -7.31
C ASP A 104 7.23 11.83 -6.36
N ILE A 105 7.85 11.36 -5.26
CA ILE A 105 7.19 10.53 -4.26
C ILE A 105 6.10 11.31 -3.52
N CYS A 106 6.37 12.53 -3.12
CA CYS A 106 5.38 13.41 -2.52
C CYS A 106 4.29 13.81 -3.52
N GLY A 107 4.65 13.93 -4.80
CA GLY A 107 3.71 14.10 -5.91
C GLY A 107 2.79 12.90 -6.15
N ILE A 108 3.13 11.70 -5.66
CA ILE A 108 2.26 10.51 -5.71
C ILE A 108 1.52 10.34 -4.38
N PHE A 109 2.26 10.15 -3.29
CA PHE A 109 1.73 9.68 -2.01
C PHE A 109 1.37 10.82 -1.03
N GLY A 110 1.73 12.05 -1.36
CA GLY A 110 1.54 13.20 -0.48
C GLY A 110 2.54 13.26 0.68
N ASN A 111 2.48 14.34 1.43
CA ASN A 111 3.16 14.53 2.71
C ASN A 111 2.33 15.45 3.61
N THR A 112 2.88 16.00 4.68
CA THR A 112 2.18 16.90 5.61
C THR A 112 1.72 18.23 4.95
N ARG A 113 2.22 18.57 3.77
CA ARG A 113 1.95 19.82 3.04
C ARG A 113 1.33 19.61 1.67
N VAL A 114 1.52 18.44 1.07
CA VAL A 114 1.08 18.11 -0.28
C VAL A 114 0.06 16.98 -0.22
N ALA A 115 -1.09 17.17 -0.85
CA ALA A 115 -2.14 16.18 -0.93
C ALA A 115 -1.69 14.96 -1.77
N SER A 116 -2.20 13.79 -1.43
CA SER A 116 -1.89 12.54 -2.13
C SER A 116 -2.69 12.40 -3.42
N HIS A 117 -2.01 12.12 -4.53
CA HIS A 117 -2.67 11.79 -5.81
C HIS A 117 -3.18 10.34 -5.87
N VAL A 118 -2.88 9.53 -4.87
CA VAL A 118 -3.37 8.16 -4.79
C VAL A 118 -4.25 7.97 -3.56
N ARG A 119 -5.37 7.25 -3.72
CA ARG A 119 -6.24 6.76 -2.65
C ARG A 119 -6.23 5.24 -2.73
N ILE A 120 -5.87 4.59 -1.64
CA ILE A 120 -5.84 3.13 -1.56
C ILE A 120 -6.83 2.71 -0.50
N TYR A 121 -7.73 1.84 -0.88
CA TYR A 121 -8.83 1.38 -0.03
C TYR A 121 -8.45 0.15 0.77
N ASP A 122 -9.18 -0.09 1.85
CA ASP A 122 -9.05 -1.34 2.60
C ASP A 122 -9.35 -2.53 1.70
N SER A 123 -8.52 -3.56 1.80
CA SER A 123 -8.67 -4.79 1.04
C SER A 123 -9.29 -5.86 1.91
N LEU A 124 -10.53 -6.21 1.60
CA LEU A 124 -11.26 -7.31 2.22
C LEU A 124 -10.97 -8.61 1.46
N PRO A 125 -10.96 -9.76 2.14
CA PRO A 125 -10.85 -11.04 1.45
C PRO A 125 -12.13 -11.34 0.67
N SER A 126 -12.02 -12.02 -0.46
CA SER A 126 -13.16 -12.45 -1.27
C SER A 126 -14.05 -13.46 -0.53
N THR A 127 -13.44 -14.24 0.36
CA THR A 127 -14.12 -15.19 1.26
C THR A 127 -13.52 -15.05 2.65
N ASN A 128 -14.31 -15.22 3.72
CA ASN A 128 -13.79 -15.12 5.09
C ASN A 128 -12.88 -16.33 5.41
N PRO A 129 -11.54 -16.15 5.47
CA PRO A 129 -10.62 -17.26 5.67
C PRO A 129 -10.58 -17.68 7.15
N LYS A 130 -10.47 -18.99 7.39
CA LYS A 130 -10.07 -19.49 8.70
C LYS A 130 -8.61 -19.17 8.94
N THR A 131 -8.31 -18.51 10.05
CA THR A 131 -6.95 -18.16 10.42
C THR A 131 -6.19 -19.34 11.02
N LEU A 132 -4.86 -19.27 10.98
CA LEU A 132 -3.93 -20.26 11.52
C LEU A 132 -3.24 -19.66 12.75
N VAL A 133 -3.08 -20.45 13.79
CA VAL A 133 -2.27 -20.09 14.96
C VAL A 133 -0.93 -20.81 14.87
N LYS A 134 0.16 -20.07 14.97
CA LYS A 134 1.51 -20.61 15.08
C LYS A 134 2.07 -20.32 16.45
N THR A 135 2.63 -21.33 17.10
CA THR A 135 3.38 -21.18 18.33
C THR A 135 4.84 -20.95 18.00
N GLY A 136 5.43 -19.89 18.51
CA GLY A 136 6.84 -19.59 18.46
C GLY A 136 7.50 -19.82 19.82
N VAL A 137 8.79 -20.11 19.80
CA VAL A 137 9.61 -20.26 20.99
C VAL A 137 10.85 -19.39 20.89
N SER A 138 11.29 -18.83 22.01
CA SER A 138 12.61 -18.21 22.09
C SER A 138 13.65 -19.28 22.43
N ILE A 139 14.73 -19.29 21.66
CA ILE A 139 15.86 -20.20 21.89
C ILE A 139 16.84 -19.57 22.86
N ASP A 140 17.16 -20.28 23.92
CA ASP A 140 18.24 -19.92 24.83
C ASP A 140 19.58 -20.22 24.14
N ARG A 141 20.44 -19.21 24.07
CA ARG A 141 21.73 -19.34 23.34
C ARG A 141 22.76 -20.17 24.09
N ASP A 142 22.63 -20.23 25.41
CA ASP A 142 23.60 -20.95 26.25
C ASP A 142 23.34 -22.47 26.22
N PHE A 143 22.05 -22.84 26.19
CA PHE A 143 21.66 -24.26 26.18
C PHE A 143 21.22 -24.78 24.82
N GLY A 144 21.03 -23.94 23.84
CA GLY A 144 20.56 -24.31 22.49
C GLY A 144 19.10 -24.83 22.46
N GLY A 145 18.37 -24.73 23.56
CA GLY A 145 17.02 -25.23 23.73
C GLY A 145 15.98 -24.10 23.93
N GLN A 146 14.75 -24.48 24.15
CA GLN A 146 13.67 -23.55 24.45
C GLN A 146 13.92 -22.85 25.79
N LYS A 147 13.80 -21.50 25.79
CA LYS A 147 13.83 -20.74 27.04
C LYS A 147 12.48 -20.83 27.76
N PRO A 148 12.45 -21.35 29.02
CA PRO A 148 11.19 -21.47 29.78
C PRO A 148 10.43 -20.15 29.89
N GLY A 149 9.11 -20.20 29.74
CA GLY A 149 8.23 -19.03 29.88
C GLY A 149 8.20 -18.09 28.65
N LEU A 150 8.93 -18.38 27.58
CA LEU A 150 8.97 -17.55 26.37
C LEU A 150 8.33 -18.26 25.15
N LEU A 151 7.18 -18.91 25.39
CA LEU A 151 6.27 -19.31 24.34
C LEU A 151 5.39 -18.13 23.95
N TYR A 152 5.15 -17.97 22.66
CA TYR A 152 4.20 -16.97 22.15
C TYR A 152 3.38 -17.54 20.99
N THR A 153 2.17 -17.06 20.85
CA THR A 153 1.23 -17.49 19.82
C THR A 153 0.93 -16.35 18.86
N GLU A 154 1.00 -16.62 17.57
CA GLU A 154 0.74 -15.67 16.51
C GLU A 154 -0.32 -16.18 15.56
N GLU A 155 -1.28 -15.33 15.27
CA GLU A 155 -2.33 -15.61 14.30
C GLU A 155 -1.93 -15.13 12.91
N PHE A 156 -2.24 -15.93 11.88
CA PHE A 156 -1.99 -15.63 10.47
C PHE A 156 -3.21 -15.95 9.62
N VAL A 157 -3.40 -15.19 8.56
CA VAL A 157 -4.22 -15.59 7.43
C VAL A 157 -3.42 -16.60 6.61
N PRO A 158 -4.01 -17.75 6.19
CA PRO A 158 -3.31 -18.75 5.39
C PRO A 158 -2.89 -18.19 4.02
N PRO A 159 -1.92 -18.81 3.34
CA PRO A 159 -1.59 -18.47 1.96
C PRO A 159 -2.78 -18.68 1.01
N MET A 160 -2.70 -18.09 -0.16
CA MET A 160 -3.65 -18.22 -1.28
C MET A 160 -5.03 -17.62 -1.02
N VAL A 161 -5.14 -16.68 -0.08
CA VAL A 161 -6.35 -15.88 0.09
C VAL A 161 -6.33 -14.71 -0.90
N GLU A 162 -7.46 -14.51 -1.56
CA GLU A 162 -7.68 -13.42 -2.50
C GLU A 162 -8.30 -12.22 -1.77
N TRP A 163 -7.79 -11.02 -2.10
CA TRP A 163 -8.16 -9.76 -1.48
C TRP A 163 -8.64 -8.78 -2.54
N ILE A 164 -9.77 -8.15 -2.31
CA ILE A 164 -10.31 -7.13 -3.21
C ILE A 164 -9.39 -5.90 -3.16
N PHE A 165 -8.79 -5.54 -4.28
CA PHE A 165 -7.91 -4.38 -4.40
C PHE A 165 -8.62 -3.24 -5.11
N ARG A 166 -8.55 -2.04 -4.53
CA ARG A 166 -9.04 -0.81 -5.13
C ARG A 166 -8.08 0.35 -4.87
N MET A 167 -7.81 1.11 -5.92
CA MET A 167 -6.96 2.29 -5.87
C MET A 167 -7.46 3.34 -6.86
N ASP A 168 -7.57 4.60 -6.43
CA ASP A 168 -7.81 5.72 -7.33
C ASP A 168 -6.50 6.50 -7.52
N ILE A 169 -6.24 6.93 -8.76
CA ILE A 169 -5.14 7.81 -9.14
C ILE A 169 -5.74 9.08 -9.70
N ILE A 170 -5.42 10.23 -9.10
CA ILE A 170 -6.01 11.53 -9.40
C ILE A 170 -4.96 12.40 -10.07
N ASN A 171 -5.33 13.04 -11.19
CA ASN A 171 -4.50 13.99 -11.93
C ASN A 171 -3.11 13.45 -12.36
N ILE A 172 -2.99 12.13 -12.48
CA ILE A 172 -1.85 11.46 -13.10
C ILE A 172 -2.39 10.61 -14.25
N GLU A 173 -1.87 10.77 -15.44
CA GLU A 173 -2.29 9.98 -16.61
C GLU A 173 -1.66 8.60 -16.61
N PHE A 174 -2.16 7.74 -15.72
CA PHE A 174 -1.71 6.36 -15.55
C PHE A 174 -2.83 5.37 -15.95
N PRO A 175 -2.52 4.25 -16.62
CA PRO A 175 -1.28 3.96 -17.31
C PRO A 175 -1.09 4.83 -18.56
N ALA A 176 0.14 5.01 -19.02
CA ALA A 176 0.43 5.74 -20.25
C ALA A 176 0.93 4.79 -21.36
N ASP A 177 0.46 5.01 -22.58
CA ASP A 177 0.79 4.17 -23.76
C ASP A 177 2.20 4.43 -24.30
N ARG A 178 2.85 5.53 -23.88
CA ARG A 178 4.20 5.93 -24.32
C ARG A 178 5.07 6.21 -23.13
N THR A 179 6.39 6.30 -23.32
CA THR A 179 7.33 6.71 -22.26
C THR A 179 6.87 8.04 -21.66
N PRO A 180 6.45 8.04 -20.41
CA PRO A 180 5.80 9.19 -19.83
C PRO A 180 6.83 10.30 -19.55
N GLU A 181 6.50 11.54 -19.89
CA GLU A 181 7.24 12.72 -19.43
C GLU A 181 7.12 12.88 -17.89
N ASP A 182 5.99 12.45 -17.32
CA ASP A 182 5.74 12.47 -15.88
C ASP A 182 6.39 11.26 -15.20
N ARG A 183 7.46 11.50 -14.46
CA ARG A 183 8.21 10.48 -13.72
C ARG A 183 7.35 9.69 -12.73
N ARG A 184 6.26 10.27 -12.22
CA ARG A 184 5.30 9.58 -11.35
C ARG A 184 4.67 8.38 -12.04
N VAL A 185 4.41 8.46 -13.33
CA VAL A 185 3.86 7.34 -14.12
C VAL A 185 4.86 6.20 -14.23
N ALA A 186 6.14 6.50 -14.47
CA ALA A 186 7.19 5.48 -14.50
C ALA A 186 7.32 4.74 -13.16
N LEU A 187 7.29 5.48 -12.05
CA LEU A 187 7.33 4.91 -10.70
C LEU A 187 6.11 4.03 -10.40
N LEU A 188 4.92 4.47 -10.80
CA LEU A 188 3.70 3.66 -10.67
C LEU A 188 3.76 2.39 -11.52
N ASN A 189 4.28 2.47 -12.76
CA ASN A 189 4.50 1.29 -13.60
C ASN A 189 5.43 0.28 -12.92
N THR A 190 6.55 0.75 -12.34
CA THR A 190 7.47 -0.09 -11.59
C THR A 190 6.77 -0.78 -10.41
N LEU A 191 5.94 -0.04 -9.66
CA LEU A 191 5.15 -0.58 -8.55
C LEU A 191 4.26 -1.74 -9.01
N PHE A 192 3.46 -1.51 -10.06
CA PHE A 192 2.52 -2.54 -10.53
C PHE A 192 3.22 -3.74 -11.17
N GLN A 193 4.33 -3.52 -11.89
CA GLN A 193 5.16 -4.61 -12.40
C GLN A 193 5.71 -5.48 -11.29
N THR A 194 6.29 -4.87 -10.24
CA THR A 194 6.79 -5.61 -9.08
C THR A 194 5.68 -6.35 -8.36
N LEU A 195 4.53 -5.71 -8.14
CA LEU A 195 3.38 -6.38 -7.52
C LEU A 195 2.93 -7.61 -8.30
N LYS A 196 3.02 -7.59 -9.63
CA LYS A 196 2.68 -8.76 -10.48
C LYS A 196 3.73 -9.86 -10.44
N GLN A 197 4.98 -9.49 -10.61
CA GLN A 197 6.08 -10.43 -10.80
C GLN A 197 6.57 -11.02 -9.48
N GLU A 198 7.05 -10.15 -8.59
CA GLU A 198 7.73 -10.52 -7.36
C GLU A 198 6.81 -10.50 -6.14
N GLY A 199 5.91 -9.50 -6.10
CA GLY A 199 5.10 -9.18 -4.94
C GLY A 199 5.81 -8.25 -3.96
N LEU A 200 5.08 -7.81 -2.95
CA LEU A 200 5.58 -6.96 -1.87
C LEU A 200 5.21 -7.53 -0.51
N HIS A 201 6.04 -7.28 0.49
CA HIS A 201 5.80 -7.73 1.85
C HIS A 201 4.94 -6.74 2.63
N VAL A 202 3.78 -7.18 3.12
CA VAL A 202 2.88 -6.42 4.00
C VAL A 202 2.76 -7.07 5.38
N GLY A 203 2.56 -6.27 6.40
CA GLY A 203 2.34 -6.73 7.77
C GLY A 203 3.61 -7.11 8.52
N ALA A 204 3.48 -8.04 9.44
CA ALA A 204 4.55 -8.47 10.34
C ALA A 204 5.30 -9.72 9.85
N ARG A 205 6.44 -10.00 10.48
CA ARG A 205 7.28 -11.17 10.19
C ARG A 205 7.83 -11.24 8.76
N LYS A 206 8.10 -10.09 8.15
CA LYS A 206 8.66 -9.99 6.78
C LYS A 206 10.02 -10.68 6.67
N SER A 207 10.90 -10.53 7.65
CA SER A 207 12.25 -11.12 7.66
C SER A 207 12.27 -12.65 7.71
N VAL A 208 11.14 -13.28 8.02
CA VAL A 208 10.99 -14.74 8.03
C VAL A 208 10.00 -15.22 6.95
N GLY A 209 9.81 -14.42 5.90
CA GLY A 209 9.10 -14.80 4.69
C GLY A 209 7.57 -14.68 4.77
N ALA A 210 7.02 -14.03 5.79
CA ALA A 210 5.58 -13.79 5.86
C ALA A 210 5.17 -12.52 5.08
N GLY A 211 3.91 -12.47 4.68
CA GLY A 211 3.25 -11.28 4.17
C GLY A 211 3.48 -10.96 2.71
N ILE A 212 3.94 -11.89 1.88
CA ILE A 212 4.10 -11.63 0.44
C ILE A 212 2.72 -11.55 -0.22
N ILE A 213 2.41 -10.41 -0.82
CA ILE A 213 1.22 -10.19 -1.64
C ILE A 213 1.61 -9.94 -3.09
N LYS A 214 0.85 -10.50 -4.03
CA LYS A 214 1.00 -10.31 -5.47
C LYS A 214 -0.31 -9.79 -6.07
N LEU A 215 -0.20 -9.00 -7.13
CA LEU A 215 -1.34 -8.61 -7.95
C LEU A 215 -1.65 -9.75 -8.94
N LYS A 216 -2.80 -10.41 -8.75
CA LYS A 216 -3.25 -11.50 -9.62
C LYS A 216 -3.79 -10.96 -10.94
N GLU A 217 -4.67 -9.97 -10.83
CA GLU A 217 -5.30 -9.30 -11.95
C GLU A 217 -5.73 -7.89 -11.55
N ALA A 218 -5.75 -6.98 -12.49
CA ALA A 218 -6.34 -5.66 -12.28
C ALA A 218 -6.80 -5.05 -13.60
N THR A 219 -7.86 -4.28 -13.50
CA THR A 219 -8.39 -3.45 -14.58
C THR A 219 -8.36 -1.98 -14.14
N TRP A 220 -8.30 -1.11 -15.11
CA TRP A 220 -8.38 0.33 -14.86
C TRP A 220 -9.43 0.97 -15.76
N VAL A 221 -10.09 2.00 -15.23
CA VAL A 221 -11.02 2.86 -15.97
C VAL A 221 -10.65 4.31 -15.68
N ARG A 222 -10.41 5.09 -16.74
CA ARG A 222 -10.08 6.51 -16.64
C ARG A 222 -11.27 7.38 -16.97
N TYR A 223 -11.50 8.37 -16.14
CA TYR A 223 -12.51 9.42 -16.31
C TYR A 223 -11.82 10.77 -16.43
N LYS A 224 -12.37 11.66 -17.28
CA LYS A 224 -12.00 13.08 -17.34
C LYS A 224 -13.26 13.93 -17.26
N PRO A 225 -13.19 15.14 -16.65
CA PRO A 225 -14.30 16.08 -16.68
C PRO A 225 -14.54 16.58 -18.10
N GLU A 226 -15.76 16.51 -18.54
CA GLU A 226 -16.21 17.06 -19.81
C GLU A 226 -17.68 17.51 -19.67
N ASN A 227 -17.99 18.72 -20.10
CA ASN A 227 -19.36 19.30 -20.02
C ASN A 227 -19.99 19.26 -18.61
N GLY A 228 -19.18 19.37 -17.54
CA GLY A 228 -19.66 19.33 -16.15
C GLY A 228 -19.87 17.93 -15.57
N PHE A 229 -19.56 16.86 -16.31
CA PHE A 229 -19.68 15.47 -15.88
C PHE A 229 -18.35 14.74 -16.00
N LEU A 230 -18.23 13.57 -15.33
CA LEU A 230 -17.11 12.66 -15.48
C LEU A 230 -17.41 11.67 -16.61
N GLU A 231 -16.72 11.83 -17.72
CA GLU A 231 -16.83 10.93 -18.86
C GLU A 231 -15.72 9.89 -18.86
N LYS A 232 -16.06 8.66 -19.22
CA LYS A 232 -15.11 7.58 -19.39
C LYS A 232 -14.28 7.83 -20.65
N LYS A 233 -12.95 7.90 -20.51
CA LYS A 233 -12.01 8.19 -21.60
C LYS A 233 -11.08 7.03 -21.94
N GLY A 234 -11.13 5.93 -21.20
CA GLY A 234 -10.34 4.74 -21.47
C GLY A 234 -10.50 3.68 -20.40
N GLU A 235 -10.20 2.46 -20.79
CA GLU A 235 -10.15 1.30 -19.89
C GLU A 235 -9.18 0.26 -20.44
N GLY A 236 -8.74 -0.65 -19.58
CA GLY A 236 -7.87 -1.75 -19.96
C GLY A 236 -7.46 -2.60 -18.76
N SER A 237 -6.57 -3.54 -18.98
CA SER A 237 -5.92 -4.33 -17.94
C SER A 237 -4.53 -3.78 -17.64
N LEU A 238 -4.12 -3.92 -16.37
CA LEU A 238 -2.77 -3.61 -15.91
C LEU A 238 -1.88 -4.84 -16.04
#